data_c1ec56e056a65e7b8cf8f67bfb86b554
#
_entry.id   c1ec56e056a65e7b8cf8f67bfb86b554
#
_cell.length_a   1.000
_cell.length_b   1.000
_cell.length_c   1.000
_cell.angle_alpha   90.00
_cell.angle_beta   90.00
_cell.angle_gamma   90.00
#
_symmetry.space_group_name_H-M   'P 1'
#
loop_
_entity.id
_entity.type
_entity.pdbx_description
1 polymer ?
#
loop_
_entity_poly.entity_id
_entity_poly.type
_entity_poly.pdbx_seq_one_letter_code
_entity_poly.pdbx_strand_id
1 'polypeptide(L)'
;SGRTGIVLTTPEFLSIHRDRFARSGRIGFVVIDEAHHAGLAKGGDRSAYLDMPDILKALGDPVVMAATATATAPVVAELARMLPITRTVVDETVRENLQLEDDRDLASRENRLVSIVATGEKTVIYVNSRDQSVALAKTLRKRVPDCATHIAFYNAGLARSDRRRVEEAFRDGSLSCIVSTSAFGEGVNLPDIRHVVLYHMPFGGIEFNQMSGRAGRDGQPAVIHLLYSSRDARINERLLDCYAPERDELVTLYRALQTMWRSNRGKTGDDSFSASDIDIAQMCLAIDARTPVDERSVESGLGIFEELGFCRVSGFDDTRRIAMAENPGRVQLSRSIRYLEGLRSRMEFSAFRSWALDSCASDMLAKVNRPIVPRA
;
A
#
# COMPACT_ATOMS: atom_id res chain seq x y z
N SER A 1 -3.90 4.77 34.27
CA SER A 1 -4.20 4.02 35.53
C SER A 1 -2.95 3.45 36.20
N GLY A 2 -1.76 3.49 35.61
CA GLY A 2 -0.50 3.05 36.19
C GLY A 2 -0.36 1.54 36.47
N ARG A 3 -1.28 0.72 35.98
CA ARG A 3 -1.30 -0.73 36.20
C ARG A 3 -0.90 -1.53 34.94
N THR A 4 -0.69 -0.88 33.83
CA THR A 4 -0.35 -1.55 32.55
C THR A 4 1.16 -1.44 32.34
N GLY A 5 1.84 -2.58 32.13
CA GLY A 5 3.29 -2.62 31.85
C GLY A 5 3.62 -2.33 30.40
N ILE A 6 2.71 -2.64 29.46
CA ILE A 6 2.87 -2.45 28.02
C ILE A 6 1.63 -1.76 27.46
N VAL A 7 1.84 -0.79 26.57
CA VAL A 7 0.77 -0.13 25.80
C VAL A 7 1.06 -0.31 24.32
N LEU A 8 0.11 -0.88 23.57
CA LEU A 8 0.14 -0.94 22.12
C LEU A 8 -0.69 0.23 21.58
N THR A 9 -0.12 0.97 20.64
CA THR A 9 -0.76 2.16 20.06
C THR A 9 -0.28 2.37 18.62
N THR A 10 -1.00 3.21 17.86
CA THR A 10 -0.52 3.68 16.56
C THR A 10 0.17 5.03 16.71
N PRO A 11 1.04 5.43 15.75
CA PRO A 11 1.69 6.74 15.77
C PRO A 11 0.69 7.89 15.82
N GLU A 12 -0.44 7.79 15.07
CA GLU A 12 -1.49 8.81 15.02
C GLU A 12 -2.15 8.99 16.38
N PHE A 13 -2.51 7.89 17.04
CA PHE A 13 -3.11 7.95 18.38
C PHE A 13 -2.12 8.52 19.41
N LEU A 14 -0.85 8.15 19.28
CA LEU A 14 0.21 8.66 20.16
C LEU A 14 0.44 10.17 19.94
N SER A 15 0.46 10.64 18.67
CA SER A 15 0.58 12.06 18.33
C SER A 15 -0.56 12.88 18.93
N ILE A 16 -1.82 12.44 18.75
CA ILE A 16 -3.01 13.13 19.30
C ILE A 16 -3.01 13.17 20.83
N HIS A 17 -2.54 12.11 21.49
CA HIS A 17 -2.62 11.94 22.94
C HIS A 17 -1.27 12.07 23.66
N ARG A 18 -0.24 12.63 23.01
CA ARG A 18 1.14 12.71 23.54
C ARG A 18 1.21 13.27 24.97
N ASP A 19 0.46 14.34 25.24
CA ASP A 19 0.46 15.00 26.55
C ASP A 19 -0.10 14.09 27.66
N ARG A 20 -1.07 13.23 27.32
CA ARG A 20 -1.64 12.25 28.26
C ARG A 20 -0.63 11.16 28.59
N PHE A 21 0.14 10.71 27.62
CA PHE A 21 1.22 9.75 27.83
C PHE A 21 2.38 10.38 28.60
N ALA A 22 2.79 11.59 28.23
CA ALA A 22 3.85 12.34 28.89
C ALA A 22 3.57 12.55 30.37
N ARG A 23 2.34 12.93 30.75
CA ARG A 23 1.93 13.10 32.18
C ARG A 23 2.07 11.83 33.00
N SER A 24 2.17 10.67 32.40
CA SER A 24 2.39 9.43 33.17
C SER A 24 3.78 9.37 33.83
N GLY A 25 4.78 10.01 33.20
CA GLY A 25 6.19 10.03 33.67
C GLY A 25 6.85 8.65 33.79
N ARG A 26 6.25 7.60 33.11
CA ARG A 26 6.63 6.19 33.32
C ARG A 26 7.07 5.47 32.05
N ILE A 27 7.16 6.16 30.92
CA ILE A 27 7.55 5.54 29.67
C ILE A 27 9.06 5.57 29.55
N GLY A 28 9.71 4.45 29.84
CA GLY A 28 11.17 4.32 29.78
C GLY A 28 11.67 3.66 28.49
N PHE A 29 10.76 3.04 27.72
CA PHE A 29 11.13 2.32 26.51
C PHE A 29 10.02 2.43 25.45
N VAL A 30 10.39 2.68 24.21
CA VAL A 30 9.49 2.77 23.06
C VAL A 30 9.99 1.84 21.95
N VAL A 31 9.11 0.97 21.47
CA VAL A 31 9.38 0.14 20.29
C VAL A 31 8.59 0.71 19.11
N ILE A 32 9.28 1.02 18.03
CA ILE A 32 8.72 1.43 16.75
C ILE A 32 8.87 0.24 15.81
N ASP A 33 7.79 -0.50 15.65
CA ASP A 33 7.74 -1.62 14.68
C ASP A 33 7.47 -1.09 13.28
N GLU A 34 7.90 -1.85 12.26
CA GLU A 34 7.87 -1.44 10.85
C GLU A 34 8.42 -0.01 10.63
N ALA A 35 9.54 0.27 11.29
CA ALA A 35 10.14 1.60 11.35
C ALA A 35 10.49 2.20 9.98
N HIS A 36 10.55 1.38 8.91
CA HIS A 36 10.72 1.87 7.55
C HIS A 36 9.63 2.87 7.14
N HIS A 37 8.45 2.80 7.74
CA HIS A 37 7.39 3.79 7.51
C HIS A 37 7.78 5.19 8.01
N ALA A 38 8.53 5.29 9.10
CA ALA A 38 9.08 6.57 9.56
C ALA A 38 10.11 7.12 8.57
N GLY A 39 10.98 6.26 8.04
CA GLY A 39 11.98 6.63 7.03
C GLY A 39 11.40 6.99 5.65
N LEU A 40 10.15 6.64 5.40
CA LEU A 40 9.43 6.95 4.15
C LEU A 40 8.38 8.05 4.33
N ALA A 41 8.08 8.46 5.57
CA ALA A 41 7.06 9.46 5.87
C ALA A 41 7.46 10.84 5.32
N LYS A 42 6.68 11.37 4.40
CA LYS A 42 6.83 12.71 3.81
C LYS A 42 5.47 13.38 3.64
N GLY A 43 4.73 13.56 4.74
CA GLY A 43 3.54 14.41 4.73
C GLY A 43 2.26 13.81 4.13
N GLY A 44 2.22 12.50 3.86
CA GLY A 44 1.02 11.78 3.41
C GLY A 44 0.28 11.07 4.55
N ASP A 45 -0.32 9.92 4.27
CA ASP A 45 -1.13 9.10 5.21
C ASP A 45 -0.41 8.70 6.50
N ARG A 46 0.91 8.92 6.60
CA ARG A 46 1.76 8.56 7.74
C ARG A 46 2.51 9.75 8.34
N SER A 47 1.95 10.94 8.21
CA SER A 47 2.51 12.19 8.77
C SER A 47 2.81 12.10 10.27
N ALA A 48 2.07 11.28 11.02
CA ALA A 48 2.28 11.06 12.45
C ALA A 48 3.67 10.49 12.80
N TYR A 49 4.34 9.82 11.86
CA TYR A 49 5.74 9.41 12.07
C TYR A 49 6.71 10.60 12.08
N LEU A 50 6.39 11.69 11.37
CA LEU A 50 7.20 12.92 11.37
C LEU A 50 7.20 13.62 12.74
N ASP A 51 6.13 13.43 13.52
CA ASP A 51 6.01 13.97 14.88
C ASP A 51 6.80 13.16 15.92
N MET A 52 7.35 12.00 15.52
CA MET A 52 7.99 11.08 16.47
C MET A 52 9.12 11.71 17.29
N PRO A 53 10.02 12.55 16.73
CA PRO A 53 11.04 13.23 17.54
C PRO A 53 10.45 14.08 18.66
N ASP A 54 9.40 14.85 18.37
CA ASP A 54 8.73 15.71 19.34
C ASP A 54 7.95 14.90 20.38
N ILE A 55 7.35 13.78 19.95
CA ILE A 55 6.68 12.83 20.84
C ILE A 55 7.67 12.23 21.84
N LEU A 56 8.81 11.71 21.36
CA LEU A 56 9.83 11.10 22.21
C LEU A 56 10.36 12.10 23.24
N LYS A 57 10.62 13.32 22.82
CA LYS A 57 11.03 14.41 23.72
C LYS A 57 9.97 14.72 24.77
N ALA A 58 8.71 14.78 24.39
CA ALA A 58 7.60 15.00 25.35
C ALA A 58 7.44 13.84 26.33
N LEU A 59 7.81 12.61 25.95
CA LEU A 59 7.80 11.43 26.81
C LEU A 59 9.00 11.35 27.76
N GLY A 60 9.96 12.28 27.69
CA GLY A 60 11.14 12.34 28.53
C GLY A 60 12.34 11.55 28.00
N ASP A 61 12.48 11.51 26.67
CA ASP A 61 13.58 10.84 25.95
C ASP A 61 13.78 9.37 26.35
N PRO A 62 12.74 8.52 26.18
CA PRO A 62 12.84 7.09 26.51
C PRO A 62 13.85 6.39 25.60
N VAL A 63 14.34 5.22 26.01
CA VAL A 63 15.12 4.36 25.14
C VAL A 63 14.26 3.92 23.97
N VAL A 64 14.79 4.05 22.74
CA VAL A 64 14.07 3.72 21.49
C VAL A 64 14.67 2.52 20.81
N MET A 65 13.82 1.58 20.44
CA MET A 65 14.13 0.47 19.54
C MET A 65 13.31 0.64 18.27
N ALA A 66 13.97 0.81 17.14
CA ALA A 66 13.34 0.82 15.81
C ALA A 66 13.60 -0.54 15.13
N ALA A 67 12.54 -1.26 14.76
CA ALA A 67 12.61 -2.56 14.14
C ALA A 67 12.01 -2.52 12.71
N THR A 68 12.69 -3.12 11.75
CA THR A 68 12.18 -3.28 10.38
C THR A 68 12.89 -4.42 9.67
N ALA A 69 12.17 -5.15 8.83
CA ALA A 69 12.73 -6.16 7.93
C ALA A 69 13.18 -5.58 6.57
N THR A 70 12.90 -4.30 6.31
CA THR A 70 13.14 -3.65 5.01
C THR A 70 13.92 -2.35 5.18
N ALA A 71 15.17 -2.45 5.64
CA ALA A 71 16.05 -1.32 5.92
C ALA A 71 16.94 -0.99 4.70
N THR A 72 16.41 -0.26 3.72
CA THR A 72 17.26 0.29 2.64
C THR A 72 18.17 1.41 3.16
N ALA A 73 19.28 1.68 2.49
CA ALA A 73 20.21 2.74 2.93
C ALA A 73 19.53 4.12 3.12
N PRO A 74 18.63 4.59 2.25
CA PRO A 74 17.88 5.82 2.47
C PRO A 74 16.98 5.78 3.72
N VAL A 75 16.33 4.63 3.98
CA VAL A 75 15.48 4.45 5.16
C VAL A 75 16.31 4.54 6.43
N VAL A 76 17.46 3.86 6.48
CA VAL A 76 18.33 3.89 7.65
C VAL A 76 18.88 5.30 7.91
N ALA A 77 19.31 6.01 6.85
CA ALA A 77 19.78 7.39 6.98
C ALA A 77 18.70 8.31 7.56
N GLU A 78 17.45 8.17 7.11
CA GLU A 78 16.33 8.96 7.61
C GLU A 78 15.96 8.59 9.05
N LEU A 79 15.93 7.30 9.38
CA LEU A 79 15.72 6.85 10.77
C LEU A 79 16.81 7.37 11.71
N ALA A 80 18.07 7.36 11.30
CA ALA A 80 19.18 7.90 12.08
C ALA A 80 19.09 9.42 12.29
N ARG A 81 18.47 10.14 11.32
CA ARG A 81 18.22 11.57 11.45
C ARG A 81 17.06 11.89 12.41
N MET A 82 16.02 11.05 12.40
CA MET A 82 14.78 11.29 13.15
C MET A 82 14.81 10.73 14.58
N LEU A 83 15.52 9.63 14.80
CA LEU A 83 15.50 8.88 16.06
C LEU A 83 16.89 8.86 16.69
N PRO A 84 16.99 8.81 18.05
CA PRO A 84 18.25 8.77 18.75
C PRO A 84 18.90 7.37 18.68
N ILE A 85 19.18 6.88 17.47
CA ILE A 85 19.75 5.55 17.22
C ILE A 85 21.27 5.62 17.44
N THR A 86 21.77 4.88 18.45
CA THR A 86 23.19 4.80 18.79
C THR A 86 23.82 3.45 18.39
N ARG A 87 22.99 2.44 18.13
CA ARG A 87 23.45 1.10 17.79
C ARG A 87 22.52 0.47 16.74
N THR A 88 23.10 -0.16 15.72
CA THR A 88 22.39 -0.94 14.74
C THR A 88 22.76 -2.42 14.89
N VAL A 89 21.76 -3.29 14.87
CA VAL A 89 21.91 -4.74 14.85
C VAL A 89 21.23 -5.24 13.58
N VAL A 90 21.94 -6.04 12.79
CA VAL A 90 21.44 -6.60 11.55
C VAL A 90 21.39 -8.12 11.69
N ASP A 91 20.24 -8.71 11.38
CA ASP A 91 20.09 -10.15 11.22
C ASP A 91 20.40 -10.51 9.77
N GLU A 92 21.49 -11.26 9.55
CA GLU A 92 21.92 -11.70 8.22
C GLU A 92 21.50 -13.15 7.92
N THR A 93 20.64 -13.74 8.75
CA THR A 93 20.20 -15.13 8.58
C THR A 93 19.55 -15.34 7.22
N VAL A 94 20.06 -16.34 6.49
CA VAL A 94 19.50 -16.76 5.21
C VAL A 94 18.49 -17.86 5.45
N ARG A 95 17.32 -17.71 4.85
CA ARG A 95 16.23 -18.71 4.91
C ARG A 95 16.42 -19.73 3.80
N GLU A 96 17.12 -20.81 4.07
CA GLU A 96 17.45 -21.87 3.11
C GLU A 96 16.24 -22.75 2.73
N ASN A 97 15.16 -22.69 3.51
CA ASN A 97 13.94 -23.43 3.29
C ASN A 97 13.05 -22.86 2.17
N LEU A 98 13.42 -21.72 1.58
CA LEU A 98 12.65 -21.08 0.52
C LEU A 98 13.14 -21.49 -0.86
N GLN A 99 12.20 -21.80 -1.73
CA GLN A 99 12.42 -21.98 -3.17
C GLN A 99 11.61 -20.95 -3.94
N LEU A 100 12.07 -20.57 -5.13
CA LEU A 100 11.37 -19.68 -6.03
C LEU A 100 11.19 -20.35 -7.37
N GLU A 101 9.95 -20.46 -7.82
CA GLU A 101 9.55 -20.96 -9.14
C GLU A 101 9.15 -19.78 -10.03
N ASP A 102 9.85 -19.66 -11.15
CA ASP A 102 9.66 -18.59 -12.12
C ASP A 102 8.72 -19.07 -13.23
N ASP A 103 7.48 -18.73 -13.07
CA ASP A 103 6.38 -19.08 -13.97
C ASP A 103 5.85 -17.82 -14.73
N ARG A 104 6.66 -16.75 -14.86
CA ARG A 104 6.25 -15.44 -15.44
C ARG A 104 5.83 -15.53 -16.90
N ASP A 105 6.41 -16.45 -17.67
CA ASP A 105 6.19 -16.58 -19.12
C ASP A 105 5.26 -17.74 -19.49
N LEU A 106 4.55 -18.33 -18.52
CA LEU A 106 3.63 -19.41 -18.78
C LEU A 106 2.44 -18.97 -19.64
N ALA A 107 2.15 -19.74 -20.67
CA ALA A 107 1.00 -19.51 -21.56
C ALA A 107 -0.34 -19.55 -20.81
N SER A 108 -0.44 -20.32 -19.74
CA SER A 108 -1.64 -20.43 -18.89
C SER A 108 -1.28 -20.39 -17.40
N ARG A 109 -1.15 -19.19 -16.84
CA ARG A 109 -0.94 -19.00 -15.41
C ARG A 109 -2.10 -19.55 -14.55
N GLU A 110 -3.32 -19.58 -15.10
CA GLU A 110 -4.46 -20.15 -14.39
C GLU A 110 -4.35 -21.66 -14.20
N ASN A 111 -3.86 -22.40 -15.20
CA ASN A 111 -3.65 -23.86 -15.07
C ASN A 111 -2.59 -24.15 -14.02
N ARG A 112 -1.51 -23.38 -14.02
CA ARG A 112 -0.46 -23.47 -12.99
C ARG A 112 -1.03 -23.21 -11.60
N LEU A 113 -1.83 -22.16 -11.46
CA LEU A 113 -2.47 -21.82 -10.19
C LEU A 113 -3.40 -22.95 -9.70
N VAL A 114 -4.18 -23.54 -10.60
CA VAL A 114 -5.03 -24.70 -10.29
C VAL A 114 -4.20 -25.88 -9.79
N SER A 115 -3.06 -26.18 -10.42
CA SER A 115 -2.18 -27.27 -9.96
C SER A 115 -1.60 -27.03 -8.57
N ILE A 116 -1.25 -25.78 -8.23
CA ILE A 116 -0.76 -25.41 -6.90
C ILE A 116 -1.88 -25.59 -5.85
N VAL A 117 -3.07 -25.06 -6.12
CA VAL A 117 -4.20 -25.14 -5.17
C VAL A 117 -4.70 -26.57 -4.99
N ALA A 118 -4.60 -27.40 -6.02
CA ALA A 118 -5.02 -28.81 -5.97
C ALA A 118 -4.13 -29.68 -5.05
N THR A 119 -2.95 -29.21 -4.64
CA THR A 119 -2.13 -29.90 -3.62
C THR A 119 -2.81 -29.96 -2.26
N GLY A 120 -3.74 -29.02 -1.99
CA GLY A 120 -4.39 -28.89 -0.69
C GLY A 120 -3.50 -28.26 0.38
N GLU A 121 -2.24 -27.92 0.06
CA GLU A 121 -1.31 -27.29 0.99
C GLU A 121 -1.66 -25.83 1.23
N LYS A 122 -1.23 -25.27 2.38
CA LYS A 122 -1.52 -23.87 2.72
C LYS A 122 -0.93 -22.91 1.72
N THR A 123 -1.80 -22.24 0.97
CA THR A 123 -1.48 -21.37 -0.17
C THR A 123 -2.04 -19.97 0.04
N VAL A 124 -1.23 -18.94 -0.18
CA VAL A 124 -1.67 -17.55 -0.26
C VAL A 124 -1.40 -17.02 -1.66
N ILE A 125 -2.44 -16.49 -2.30
CA ILE A 125 -2.38 -15.94 -3.66
C ILE A 125 -2.61 -14.44 -3.58
N TYR A 126 -1.64 -13.66 -4.05
CA TYR A 126 -1.71 -12.20 -4.05
C TYR A 126 -2.19 -11.63 -5.38
N VAL A 127 -3.18 -10.74 -5.30
CA VAL A 127 -3.77 -9.98 -6.40
C VAL A 127 -3.88 -8.50 -6.05
N ASN A 128 -3.96 -7.61 -7.05
CA ASN A 128 -3.88 -6.16 -6.85
C ASN A 128 -5.23 -5.46 -6.63
N SER A 129 -6.38 -6.17 -6.69
CA SER A 129 -7.67 -5.54 -6.43
C SER A 129 -8.62 -6.42 -5.61
N ARG A 130 -9.56 -5.77 -4.92
CA ARG A 130 -10.61 -6.45 -4.14
C ARG A 130 -11.47 -7.34 -5.03
N ASP A 131 -11.88 -6.83 -6.20
CA ASP A 131 -12.73 -7.55 -7.15
C ASP A 131 -12.02 -8.79 -7.69
N GLN A 132 -10.72 -8.67 -8.01
CA GLN A 132 -9.91 -9.81 -8.44
C GLN A 132 -9.77 -10.86 -7.36
N SER A 133 -9.66 -10.48 -6.08
CA SER A 133 -9.59 -11.45 -4.99
C SER A 133 -10.86 -12.30 -4.91
N VAL A 134 -12.02 -11.68 -5.08
CA VAL A 134 -13.33 -12.38 -5.11
C VAL A 134 -13.49 -13.22 -6.39
N ALA A 135 -13.20 -12.64 -7.55
CA ALA A 135 -13.39 -13.31 -8.85
C ALA A 135 -12.48 -14.55 -8.97
N LEU A 136 -11.21 -14.43 -8.61
CA LEU A 136 -10.26 -15.52 -8.68
C LEU A 136 -10.59 -16.63 -7.69
N ALA A 137 -11.00 -16.30 -6.44
CA ALA A 137 -11.46 -17.32 -5.48
C ALA A 137 -12.68 -18.08 -5.98
N LYS A 138 -13.66 -17.39 -6.61
CA LYS A 138 -14.82 -18.04 -7.24
C LYS A 138 -14.41 -18.97 -8.39
N THR A 139 -13.46 -18.55 -9.21
CA THR A 139 -12.93 -19.34 -10.33
C THR A 139 -12.22 -20.59 -9.82
N LEU A 140 -11.37 -20.46 -8.81
CA LEU A 140 -10.65 -21.58 -8.22
C LEU A 140 -11.60 -22.60 -7.58
N ARG A 141 -12.64 -22.17 -6.86
CA ARG A 141 -13.68 -23.06 -6.30
C ARG A 141 -14.38 -23.91 -7.38
N LYS A 142 -14.57 -23.36 -8.58
CA LYS A 142 -15.17 -24.10 -9.71
C LYS A 142 -14.17 -25.06 -10.35
N ARG A 143 -12.88 -24.69 -10.42
CA ARG A 143 -11.86 -25.45 -11.12
C ARG A 143 -11.18 -26.51 -10.27
N VAL A 144 -11.24 -26.38 -8.94
CA VAL A 144 -10.71 -27.33 -7.95
C VAL A 144 -11.83 -27.70 -6.99
N PRO A 145 -12.82 -28.51 -7.44
CA PRO A 145 -14.02 -28.83 -6.64
C PRO A 145 -13.67 -29.50 -5.30
N ASP A 146 -12.65 -30.35 -5.26
CA ASP A 146 -12.21 -31.06 -4.05
C ASP A 146 -11.70 -30.11 -2.96
N CYS A 147 -11.20 -28.94 -3.32
CA CYS A 147 -10.75 -27.91 -2.40
C CYS A 147 -11.73 -26.74 -2.27
N ALA A 148 -12.89 -26.78 -2.92
CA ALA A 148 -13.79 -25.62 -3.05
C ALA A 148 -14.20 -25.00 -1.71
N THR A 149 -14.45 -25.82 -0.68
CA THR A 149 -14.82 -25.37 0.67
C THR A 149 -13.64 -24.82 1.46
N HIS A 150 -12.40 -25.11 1.05
CA HIS A 150 -11.16 -24.68 1.69
C HIS A 150 -10.54 -23.44 1.07
N ILE A 151 -11.21 -22.80 0.10
CA ILE A 151 -10.75 -21.59 -0.59
C ILE A 151 -11.54 -20.39 -0.11
N ALA A 152 -10.89 -19.34 0.34
CA ALA A 152 -11.49 -18.07 0.71
C ALA A 152 -10.84 -16.90 -0.03
N PHE A 153 -11.50 -15.74 -0.01
CA PHE A 153 -10.87 -14.47 -0.37
C PHE A 153 -10.70 -13.58 0.87
N TYR A 154 -9.73 -12.66 0.81
CA TYR A 154 -9.43 -11.74 1.89
C TYR A 154 -9.03 -10.37 1.31
N ASN A 155 -9.69 -9.29 1.74
CA ASN A 155 -9.34 -7.94 1.36
C ASN A 155 -9.83 -6.92 2.40
N ALA A 156 -9.37 -5.68 2.30
CA ALA A 156 -9.71 -4.62 3.24
C ALA A 156 -11.20 -4.21 3.22
N GLY A 157 -11.97 -4.61 2.20
CA GLY A 157 -13.43 -4.39 2.13
C GLY A 157 -14.25 -5.34 3.00
N LEU A 158 -13.66 -6.43 3.51
CA LEU A 158 -14.32 -7.32 4.46
C LEU A 158 -14.47 -6.64 5.83
N ALA A 159 -15.60 -6.88 6.49
CA ALA A 159 -15.77 -6.48 7.88
C ALA A 159 -14.67 -7.11 8.78
N ARG A 160 -14.30 -6.43 9.86
CA ARG A 160 -13.26 -6.91 10.77
C ARG A 160 -13.53 -8.31 11.34
N SER A 161 -14.82 -8.60 11.62
CA SER A 161 -15.26 -9.93 12.07
C SER A 161 -15.00 -11.02 11.04
N ASP A 162 -15.29 -10.72 9.76
CA ASP A 162 -15.11 -11.69 8.67
C ASP A 162 -13.64 -11.93 8.37
N ARG A 163 -12.81 -10.87 8.39
CA ARG A 163 -11.36 -11.00 8.28
C ARG A 163 -10.80 -11.93 9.36
N ARG A 164 -11.21 -11.71 10.61
CA ARG A 164 -10.78 -12.54 11.74
C ARG A 164 -11.21 -14.01 11.58
N ARG A 165 -12.44 -14.25 11.12
CA ARG A 165 -12.94 -15.61 10.85
C ARG A 165 -12.11 -16.32 9.77
N VAL A 166 -11.77 -15.63 8.68
CA VAL A 166 -10.92 -16.20 7.62
C VAL A 166 -9.51 -16.50 8.16
N GLU A 167 -8.93 -15.60 8.94
CA GLU A 167 -7.62 -15.80 9.56
C GLU A 167 -7.60 -17.00 10.53
N GLU A 168 -8.63 -17.15 11.36
CA GLU A 168 -8.79 -18.28 12.29
C GLU A 168 -8.95 -19.59 11.53
N ALA A 169 -9.82 -19.64 10.51
CA ALA A 169 -10.05 -20.82 9.69
C ALA A 169 -8.82 -21.23 8.86
N PHE A 170 -7.99 -20.28 8.44
CA PHE A 170 -6.72 -20.60 7.78
C PHE A 170 -5.67 -21.07 8.77
N ARG A 171 -5.68 -20.55 9.99
CA ARG A 171 -4.76 -20.99 11.06
C ARG A 171 -5.04 -22.43 11.50
N ASP A 172 -6.31 -22.77 11.71
CA ASP A 172 -6.71 -24.12 12.17
C ASP A 172 -6.76 -25.17 11.05
N GLY A 173 -6.56 -24.78 9.78
CA GLY A 173 -6.53 -25.66 8.62
C GLY A 173 -7.89 -25.93 7.99
N SER A 174 -8.98 -25.31 8.47
CA SER A 174 -10.30 -25.36 7.81
C SER A 174 -10.29 -24.67 6.45
N LEU A 175 -9.35 -23.74 6.23
CA LEU A 175 -9.01 -23.17 4.93
C LEU A 175 -7.57 -23.53 4.58
N SER A 176 -7.33 -23.93 3.35
CA SER A 176 -5.99 -24.18 2.80
C SER A 176 -5.57 -23.15 1.75
N CYS A 177 -6.49 -22.34 1.21
CA CYS A 177 -6.17 -21.37 0.20
C CYS A 177 -6.87 -20.03 0.47
N ILE A 178 -6.08 -18.94 0.44
CA ILE A 178 -6.58 -17.56 0.52
C ILE A 178 -6.15 -16.78 -0.72
N VAL A 179 -7.11 -16.18 -1.43
CA VAL A 179 -6.85 -15.19 -2.47
C VAL A 179 -6.98 -13.80 -1.86
N SER A 180 -5.90 -13.03 -1.84
CA SER A 180 -5.86 -11.77 -1.09
C SER A 180 -5.22 -10.63 -1.86
N THR A 181 -5.55 -9.41 -1.44
CA THR A 181 -4.73 -8.23 -1.69
C THR A 181 -3.59 -8.15 -0.64
N SER A 182 -2.75 -7.12 -0.70
CA SER A 182 -1.72 -6.85 0.32
C SER A 182 -2.25 -6.78 1.76
N ALA A 183 -3.57 -6.60 1.92
CA ALA A 183 -4.23 -6.56 3.23
C ALA A 183 -4.06 -7.83 4.08
N PHE A 184 -3.76 -8.99 3.46
CA PHE A 184 -3.52 -10.22 4.20
C PHE A 184 -2.09 -10.26 4.72
N GLY A 185 -1.98 -10.30 6.01
CA GLY A 185 -0.71 -10.56 6.65
C GLY A 185 -0.18 -9.43 7.51
N GLU A 186 -0.72 -8.22 7.49
CA GLU A 186 -0.38 -7.23 8.52
C GLU A 186 -0.88 -7.72 9.88
N GLY A 187 0.08 -7.97 10.80
CA GLY A 187 -0.23 -8.45 12.14
C GLY A 187 -0.66 -9.92 12.28
N VAL A 188 -0.63 -10.71 11.21
CA VAL A 188 -1.00 -12.15 11.27
C VAL A 188 0.26 -13.01 11.19
N ASN A 189 0.53 -13.79 12.23
CA ASN A 189 1.58 -14.80 12.22
C ASN A 189 0.99 -16.16 11.84
N LEU A 190 1.29 -16.60 10.62
CA LEU A 190 0.92 -17.90 10.06
C LEU A 190 2.21 -18.54 9.53
N PRO A 191 2.85 -19.39 10.33
CA PRO A 191 4.20 -19.86 10.02
C PRO A 191 4.24 -20.93 8.93
N ASP A 192 3.16 -21.66 8.73
CA ASP A 192 3.06 -22.90 7.96
C ASP A 192 2.53 -22.72 6.52
N ILE A 193 2.72 -21.56 5.90
CA ILE A 193 2.37 -21.31 4.50
C ILE A 193 3.39 -22.01 3.59
N ARG A 194 2.90 -22.97 2.79
CA ARG A 194 3.75 -23.75 1.86
C ARG A 194 3.92 -23.08 0.51
N HIS A 195 2.88 -22.39 0.01
CA HIS A 195 2.91 -21.72 -1.27
C HIS A 195 2.51 -20.25 -1.13
N VAL A 196 3.36 -19.38 -1.60
CA VAL A 196 3.02 -17.97 -1.82
C VAL A 196 3.02 -17.73 -3.32
N VAL A 197 1.90 -17.26 -3.86
CA VAL A 197 1.73 -17.02 -5.29
C VAL A 197 1.58 -15.53 -5.54
N LEU A 198 2.52 -14.93 -6.25
CA LEU A 198 2.41 -13.57 -6.78
C LEU A 198 1.71 -13.64 -8.14
N TYR A 199 0.37 -13.67 -8.11
CA TYR A 199 -0.44 -13.78 -9.32
C TYR A 199 -0.49 -12.50 -10.14
N HIS A 200 -0.47 -11.35 -9.47
CA HIS A 200 -0.21 -10.04 -10.06
C HIS A 200 1.13 -9.47 -9.55
N MET A 201 1.74 -8.62 -10.36
CA MET A 201 2.98 -7.96 -9.98
C MET A 201 2.74 -7.03 -8.79
N PRO A 202 3.53 -7.12 -7.70
CA PRO A 202 3.51 -6.14 -6.61
C PRO A 202 3.83 -4.72 -7.08
N PHE A 203 3.48 -3.71 -6.30
CA PHE A 203 3.77 -2.31 -6.62
C PHE A 203 5.19 -1.87 -6.26
N GLY A 204 5.99 -2.71 -5.63
CA GLY A 204 7.36 -2.37 -5.27
C GLY A 204 8.11 -3.48 -4.56
N GLY A 205 9.42 -3.26 -4.34
CA GLY A 205 10.29 -4.25 -3.73
C GLY A 205 9.95 -4.56 -2.27
N ILE A 206 9.44 -3.59 -1.53
CA ILE A 206 8.99 -3.79 -0.13
C ILE A 206 7.81 -4.74 -0.10
N GLU A 207 6.79 -4.49 -0.92
CA GLU A 207 5.60 -5.33 -1.01
C GLU A 207 5.96 -6.74 -1.51
N PHE A 208 6.82 -6.84 -2.52
CA PHE A 208 7.37 -8.12 -3.00
C PHE A 208 7.99 -8.94 -1.86
N ASN A 209 8.83 -8.32 -1.05
CA ASN A 209 9.49 -8.99 0.08
C ASN A 209 8.51 -9.33 1.20
N GLN A 210 7.57 -8.45 1.52
CA GLN A 210 6.58 -8.69 2.56
C GLN A 210 5.65 -9.86 2.21
N MET A 211 5.17 -9.92 0.95
CA MET A 211 4.35 -11.00 0.45
C MET A 211 5.13 -12.33 0.41
N SER A 212 6.27 -12.33 -0.25
CA SER A 212 7.13 -13.51 -0.40
C SER A 212 7.65 -14.02 0.94
N GLY A 213 8.00 -13.12 1.85
CA GLY A 213 8.52 -13.42 3.18
C GLY A 213 7.55 -14.14 4.11
N ARG A 214 6.30 -14.36 3.68
CA ARG A 214 5.31 -15.15 4.43
C ARG A 214 5.46 -16.64 4.26
N ALA A 215 6.10 -17.10 3.19
CA ALA A 215 6.33 -18.50 2.94
C ALA A 215 7.22 -19.12 4.04
N GLY A 216 6.86 -20.31 4.55
CA GLY A 216 7.70 -21.17 5.38
C GLY A 216 8.36 -20.51 6.60
N ARG A 217 7.65 -19.70 7.38
CA ARG A 217 8.18 -19.05 8.59
C ARG A 217 8.51 -20.03 9.72
N ASP A 218 8.03 -21.27 9.61
CA ASP A 218 8.33 -22.37 10.51
C ASP A 218 9.63 -23.10 10.17
N GLY A 219 10.36 -22.66 9.14
CA GLY A 219 11.60 -23.29 8.68
C GLY A 219 11.38 -24.52 7.79
N GLN A 220 10.13 -24.93 7.54
CA GLN A 220 9.84 -26.03 6.61
C GLN A 220 9.89 -25.56 5.16
N PRO A 221 10.16 -26.44 4.19
CA PRO A 221 10.21 -26.11 2.78
C PRO A 221 8.97 -25.36 2.32
N ALA A 222 9.16 -24.27 1.58
CA ALA A 222 8.07 -23.48 1.03
C ALA A 222 8.48 -22.84 -0.30
N VAL A 223 7.50 -22.65 -1.19
CA VAL A 223 7.72 -22.20 -2.56
C VAL A 223 7.04 -20.87 -2.81
N ILE A 224 7.77 -19.96 -3.45
CA ILE A 224 7.28 -18.69 -3.94
C ILE A 224 7.12 -18.82 -5.45
N HIS A 225 5.90 -18.62 -5.95
CA HIS A 225 5.57 -18.71 -7.37
C HIS A 225 5.40 -17.33 -7.97
N LEU A 226 6.12 -17.02 -9.03
CA LEU A 226 5.99 -15.80 -9.81
C LEU A 226 5.10 -16.06 -11.02
N LEU A 227 3.82 -15.67 -10.95
CA LEU A 227 2.85 -15.85 -12.03
C LEU A 227 2.49 -14.55 -12.75
N TYR A 228 2.99 -13.42 -12.29
CA TYR A 228 2.76 -12.14 -12.95
C TYR A 228 3.51 -12.02 -14.29
N SER A 229 3.12 -11.03 -15.08
CA SER A 229 3.68 -10.79 -16.41
C SER A 229 3.90 -9.29 -16.68
N SER A 230 4.50 -8.96 -17.82
CA SER A 230 4.61 -7.59 -18.31
C SER A 230 3.26 -6.88 -18.50
N ARG A 231 2.16 -7.64 -18.66
CA ARG A 231 0.81 -7.09 -18.73
C ARG A 231 0.39 -6.52 -17.37
N ASP A 232 0.70 -7.22 -16.29
CA ASP A 232 0.40 -6.76 -14.92
C ASP A 232 1.18 -5.49 -14.60
N ALA A 233 2.44 -5.40 -15.06
CA ALA A 233 3.25 -4.19 -14.93
C ALA A 233 2.58 -2.97 -15.59
N ARG A 234 2.07 -3.14 -16.82
CA ARG A 234 1.35 -2.05 -17.52
C ARG A 234 0.06 -1.62 -16.83
N ILE A 235 -0.63 -2.55 -16.16
CA ILE A 235 -1.82 -2.23 -15.37
C ILE A 235 -1.41 -1.40 -14.15
N ASN A 236 -0.34 -1.81 -13.45
CA ASN A 236 0.17 -1.08 -12.28
C ASN A 236 0.68 0.32 -12.66
N GLU A 237 1.35 0.47 -13.80
CA GLU A 237 1.77 1.79 -14.31
C GLU A 237 0.58 2.73 -14.46
N ARG A 238 -0.47 2.28 -15.14
CA ARG A 238 -1.70 3.09 -15.31
C ARG A 238 -2.35 3.47 -13.98
N LEU A 239 -2.33 2.56 -13.00
CA LEU A 239 -2.85 2.85 -11.67
C LEU A 239 -2.02 3.91 -10.95
N LEU A 240 -0.69 3.86 -11.10
CA LEU A 240 0.22 4.83 -10.49
C LEU A 240 0.21 6.17 -11.22
N ASP A 241 -0.03 6.18 -12.54
CA ASP A 241 -0.17 7.43 -13.30
C ASP A 241 -1.31 8.29 -12.76
N CYS A 242 -2.41 7.67 -12.33
CA CYS A 242 -3.54 8.38 -11.73
C CYS A 242 -3.18 9.12 -10.43
N TYR A 243 -2.18 8.68 -9.67
CA TYR A 243 -1.78 9.35 -8.41
C TYR A 243 -1.00 10.66 -8.62
N ALA A 244 -0.35 10.80 -9.77
CA ALA A 244 0.31 12.05 -10.16
C ALA A 244 -0.03 12.35 -11.63
N PRO A 245 -1.26 12.82 -11.91
CA PRO A 245 -1.68 13.14 -13.27
C PRO A 245 -0.71 14.11 -13.94
N GLU A 246 -0.52 13.96 -15.24
CA GLU A 246 0.36 14.84 -15.97
C GLU A 246 -0.17 16.29 -15.97
N ARG A 247 0.73 17.23 -16.26
CA ARG A 247 0.38 18.64 -16.22
C ARG A 247 -0.82 18.96 -17.13
N ASP A 248 -0.89 18.37 -18.30
CA ASP A 248 -1.97 18.63 -19.26
C ASP A 248 -3.30 18.03 -18.78
N GLU A 249 -3.27 16.89 -18.09
CA GLU A 249 -4.43 16.31 -17.42
C GLU A 249 -4.93 17.24 -16.29
N LEU A 250 -4.02 17.74 -15.44
CA LEU A 250 -4.36 18.69 -14.37
C LEU A 250 -4.91 20.00 -14.94
N VAL A 251 -4.37 20.51 -16.06
CA VAL A 251 -4.90 21.70 -16.73
C VAL A 251 -6.30 21.44 -17.26
N THR A 252 -6.54 20.29 -17.88
CA THR A 252 -7.87 19.91 -18.39
C THR A 252 -8.87 19.74 -17.24
N LEU A 253 -8.47 19.08 -16.16
CA LEU A 253 -9.26 18.94 -14.93
C LEU A 253 -9.61 20.32 -14.32
N TYR A 254 -8.64 21.21 -14.20
CA TYR A 254 -8.88 22.54 -13.66
C TYR A 254 -9.88 23.34 -14.51
N ARG A 255 -9.79 23.25 -15.84
CA ARG A 255 -10.74 23.87 -16.77
C ARG A 255 -12.15 23.29 -16.63
N ALA A 256 -12.24 21.97 -16.44
CA ALA A 256 -13.51 21.28 -16.22
C ALA A 256 -14.18 21.79 -14.93
N LEU A 257 -13.44 21.83 -13.84
CA LEU A 257 -13.94 22.34 -12.55
C LEU A 257 -14.37 23.81 -12.66
N GLN A 258 -13.58 24.67 -13.30
CA GLN A 258 -13.96 26.07 -13.54
C GLN A 258 -15.22 26.22 -14.36
N THR A 259 -15.39 25.40 -15.40
CA THR A 259 -16.59 25.43 -16.26
C THR A 259 -17.83 25.03 -15.48
N MET A 260 -17.75 23.95 -14.69
CA MET A 260 -18.84 23.49 -13.84
C MET A 260 -19.19 24.52 -12.76
N TRP A 261 -18.20 25.08 -12.10
CA TRP A 261 -18.39 26.12 -11.08
C TRP A 261 -19.08 27.37 -11.64
N ARG A 262 -18.60 27.91 -12.78
CA ARG A 262 -19.21 29.09 -13.42
C ARG A 262 -20.65 28.83 -13.85
N SER A 263 -20.94 27.63 -14.39
CA SER A 263 -22.28 27.22 -14.78
C SER A 263 -23.20 27.13 -13.58
N ASN A 264 -22.73 26.59 -12.44
CA ASN A 264 -23.50 26.51 -11.21
C ASN A 264 -23.76 27.90 -10.61
N ARG A 265 -22.73 28.74 -10.48
CA ARG A 265 -22.81 30.09 -9.92
C ARG A 265 -23.80 30.96 -10.73
N GLY A 266 -23.81 30.83 -12.07
CA GLY A 266 -24.75 31.51 -12.94
C GLY A 266 -26.21 31.09 -12.74
N LYS A 267 -26.48 29.86 -12.26
CA LYS A 267 -27.82 29.33 -12.06
C LYS A 267 -28.33 29.52 -10.63
N THR A 268 -27.49 29.31 -9.65
CA THR A 268 -27.88 29.23 -8.22
C THR A 268 -27.34 30.37 -7.38
N GLY A 269 -26.33 31.11 -7.85
CA GLY A 269 -25.61 32.10 -7.04
C GLY A 269 -24.69 31.49 -5.95
N ASP A 270 -24.60 30.15 -5.86
CA ASP A 270 -23.77 29.46 -4.87
C ASP A 270 -22.30 29.36 -5.37
N ASP A 271 -21.35 29.65 -4.50
CA ASP A 271 -19.90 29.57 -4.78
C ASP A 271 -19.34 28.15 -4.75
N SER A 272 -20.19 27.14 -4.45
CA SER A 272 -19.81 25.72 -4.47
C SER A 272 -20.78 24.93 -5.35
N PHE A 273 -20.30 23.81 -5.89
CA PHE A 273 -21.11 22.88 -6.68
C PHE A 273 -20.85 21.44 -6.25
N SER A 274 -21.80 20.56 -6.55
CA SER A 274 -21.64 19.11 -6.37
C SER A 274 -21.45 18.44 -7.71
N ALA A 275 -20.50 17.51 -7.78
CA ALA A 275 -20.25 16.69 -8.94
C ALA A 275 -19.56 15.38 -8.51
N SER A 276 -19.92 14.29 -9.18
CA SER A 276 -19.22 13.01 -9.05
C SER A 276 -17.91 13.00 -9.87
N ASP A 277 -17.02 12.05 -9.58
CA ASP A 277 -15.79 11.88 -10.37
C ASP A 277 -16.10 11.56 -11.84
N ILE A 278 -17.19 10.81 -12.07
CA ILE A 278 -17.69 10.49 -13.41
C ILE A 278 -18.12 11.77 -14.15
N ASP A 279 -18.88 12.65 -13.52
CA ASP A 279 -19.31 13.90 -14.15
C ASP A 279 -18.14 14.80 -14.52
N ILE A 280 -17.16 14.88 -13.62
CA ILE A 280 -15.93 15.66 -13.83
C ILE A 280 -15.10 15.06 -14.96
N ALA A 281 -14.90 13.74 -14.98
CA ALA A 281 -14.17 13.04 -16.04
C ALA A 281 -14.86 13.23 -17.42
N GLN A 282 -16.19 13.14 -17.47
CA GLN A 282 -16.95 13.42 -18.68
C GLN A 282 -16.79 14.87 -19.15
N MET A 283 -16.77 15.84 -18.22
CA MET A 283 -16.49 17.23 -18.56
C MET A 283 -15.08 17.43 -19.07
N CYS A 284 -14.08 16.74 -18.51
CA CYS A 284 -12.70 16.75 -19.03
C CYS A 284 -12.66 16.25 -20.49
N LEU A 285 -13.33 15.14 -20.76
CA LEU A 285 -13.42 14.57 -22.11
C LEU A 285 -14.09 15.53 -23.10
N ALA A 286 -15.12 16.25 -22.66
CA ALA A 286 -15.79 17.26 -23.49
C ALA A 286 -14.91 18.49 -23.79
N ILE A 287 -13.97 18.84 -22.90
CA ILE A 287 -13.03 19.95 -23.07
C ILE A 287 -11.85 19.56 -23.95
N ASP A 288 -11.24 18.41 -23.70
CA ASP A 288 -10.13 17.89 -24.50
C ASP A 288 -10.15 16.34 -24.56
N ALA A 289 -10.68 15.82 -25.64
CA ALA A 289 -10.75 14.37 -25.86
C ALA A 289 -9.37 13.70 -26.06
N ARG A 290 -8.30 14.48 -26.29
CA ARG A 290 -6.93 13.95 -26.46
C ARG A 290 -6.20 13.79 -25.15
N THR A 291 -6.69 14.39 -24.08
CA THR A 291 -6.14 14.33 -22.73
C THR A 291 -7.17 13.68 -21.80
N PRO A 292 -7.33 12.36 -21.86
CA PRO A 292 -8.34 11.66 -21.06
C PRO A 292 -7.96 11.69 -19.58
N VAL A 293 -8.87 12.18 -18.76
CA VAL A 293 -8.77 12.19 -17.29
C VAL A 293 -9.79 11.19 -16.78
N ASP A 294 -9.34 10.12 -16.12
CA ASP A 294 -10.23 9.14 -15.50
C ASP A 294 -10.68 9.54 -14.09
N GLU A 295 -11.60 8.79 -13.50
CA GLU A 295 -12.17 9.06 -12.19
C GLU A 295 -11.11 9.10 -11.07
N ARG A 296 -10.08 8.25 -11.15
CA ARG A 296 -8.98 8.19 -10.16
C ARG A 296 -8.06 9.40 -10.29
N SER A 297 -7.78 9.81 -11.51
CA SER A 297 -7.04 11.05 -11.80
C SER A 297 -7.80 12.28 -11.30
N VAL A 298 -9.14 12.27 -11.36
CA VAL A 298 -10.00 13.32 -10.79
C VAL A 298 -9.80 13.39 -9.27
N GLU A 299 -9.92 12.27 -8.55
CA GLU A 299 -9.76 12.23 -7.10
C GLU A 299 -8.38 12.74 -6.67
N SER A 300 -7.31 12.25 -7.31
CA SER A 300 -5.94 12.67 -7.03
C SER A 300 -5.72 14.14 -7.36
N GLY A 301 -6.22 14.60 -8.50
CA GLY A 301 -6.10 15.98 -8.95
C GLY A 301 -6.83 16.97 -8.03
N LEU A 302 -8.01 16.61 -7.52
CA LEU A 302 -8.71 17.39 -6.51
C LEU A 302 -7.89 17.54 -5.23
N GLY A 303 -7.30 16.45 -4.73
CA GLY A 303 -6.42 16.50 -3.56
C GLY A 303 -5.18 17.39 -3.77
N ILE A 304 -4.57 17.32 -4.98
CA ILE A 304 -3.46 18.20 -5.36
C ILE A 304 -3.91 19.67 -5.40
N PHE A 305 -5.08 19.96 -5.97
CA PHE A 305 -5.60 21.32 -6.05
C PHE A 305 -5.99 21.87 -4.68
N GLU A 306 -6.49 21.04 -3.77
CA GLU A 306 -6.78 21.44 -2.40
C GLU A 306 -5.49 21.82 -1.63
N GLU A 307 -4.44 21.02 -1.71
CA GLU A 307 -3.13 21.35 -1.14
C GLU A 307 -2.54 22.64 -1.70
N LEU A 308 -2.76 22.90 -2.98
CA LEU A 308 -2.25 24.08 -3.66
C LEU A 308 -3.16 25.31 -3.50
N GLY A 309 -4.32 25.16 -2.84
CA GLY A 309 -5.25 26.26 -2.60
C GLY A 309 -6.10 26.67 -3.82
N PHE A 310 -6.25 25.80 -4.82
CA PHE A 310 -7.09 26.03 -6.00
C PHE A 310 -8.58 25.73 -5.75
N CYS A 311 -8.88 24.84 -4.82
CA CYS A 311 -10.24 24.51 -4.40
C CYS A 311 -10.28 24.09 -2.94
N ARG A 312 -11.51 23.95 -2.41
CA ARG A 312 -11.81 23.24 -1.16
C ARG A 312 -12.82 22.16 -1.47
N VAL A 313 -12.61 20.98 -0.94
CA VAL A 313 -13.47 19.81 -1.10
C VAL A 313 -14.08 19.46 0.26
N SER A 314 -15.38 19.27 0.34
CA SER A 314 -16.08 18.84 1.55
C SER A 314 -17.13 17.78 1.23
N GLY A 315 -17.38 16.86 2.18
CA GLY A 315 -18.25 15.70 1.94
C GLY A 315 -17.52 14.58 1.17
N PHE A 316 -18.24 13.51 0.91
CA PHE A 316 -17.72 12.30 0.26
C PHE A 316 -18.70 11.84 -0.83
N ASP A 317 -18.20 11.20 -1.86
CA ASP A 317 -18.96 10.63 -2.98
C ASP A 317 -20.01 11.61 -3.53
N ASP A 318 -21.27 11.19 -3.63
CA ASP A 318 -22.38 11.98 -4.19
C ASP A 318 -22.73 13.24 -3.37
N THR A 319 -22.24 13.33 -2.12
CA THR A 319 -22.45 14.51 -1.25
C THR A 319 -21.32 15.50 -1.32
N ARG A 320 -20.26 15.20 -2.10
CA ARG A 320 -19.09 16.05 -2.24
C ARG A 320 -19.45 17.41 -2.84
N ARG A 321 -18.96 18.46 -2.18
CA ARG A 321 -19.07 19.85 -2.64
C ARG A 321 -17.69 20.41 -2.90
N ILE A 322 -17.55 21.11 -4.02
CA ILE A 322 -16.31 21.72 -4.48
C ILE A 322 -16.50 23.23 -4.57
N ALA A 323 -15.68 23.98 -3.85
CA ALA A 323 -15.63 25.44 -3.92
C ALA A 323 -14.30 25.86 -4.55
N MET A 324 -14.37 26.58 -5.68
CA MET A 324 -13.18 27.06 -6.39
C MET A 324 -12.63 28.35 -5.78
N ALA A 325 -11.31 28.49 -5.75
CA ALA A 325 -10.68 29.76 -5.40
C ALA A 325 -10.84 30.76 -6.56
N GLU A 326 -11.17 32.03 -6.27
CA GLU A 326 -11.42 33.06 -7.30
C GLU A 326 -10.14 33.42 -8.08
N ASN A 327 -8.98 33.48 -7.42
CA ASN A 327 -7.68 33.82 -8.01
C ASN A 327 -6.53 33.07 -7.34
N PRO A 328 -6.34 31.78 -7.64
CA PRO A 328 -5.32 30.97 -6.95
C PRO A 328 -3.86 31.33 -7.30
N GLY A 329 -3.65 32.22 -8.26
CA GLY A 329 -2.30 32.59 -8.74
C GLY A 329 -1.61 31.46 -9.52
N ARG A 330 -0.32 31.67 -9.85
CA ARG A 330 0.51 30.60 -10.45
C ARG A 330 1.23 29.86 -9.33
N VAL A 331 0.98 28.58 -9.20
CA VAL A 331 1.62 27.72 -8.20
C VAL A 331 2.37 26.60 -8.91
N GLN A 332 3.53 26.22 -8.39
CA GLN A 332 4.30 25.09 -8.89
C GLN A 332 3.73 23.79 -8.31
N LEU A 333 3.52 22.79 -9.15
CA LEU A 333 3.03 21.46 -8.74
C LEU A 333 3.95 20.79 -7.69
N SER A 334 5.25 21.10 -7.74
CA SER A 334 6.23 20.63 -6.76
C SER A 334 6.00 21.11 -5.33
N ARG A 335 5.04 22.00 -5.08
CA ARG A 335 4.60 22.38 -3.73
C ARG A 335 3.54 21.44 -3.15
N SER A 336 2.90 20.61 -3.97
CA SER A 336 1.99 19.59 -3.51
C SER A 336 2.79 18.34 -3.09
N ILE A 337 2.60 17.92 -1.86
CA ILE A 337 3.21 16.70 -1.30
C ILE A 337 2.63 15.49 -2.03
N ARG A 338 1.31 15.44 -2.22
CA ARG A 338 0.62 14.35 -2.95
C ARG A 338 1.18 14.16 -4.37
N TYR A 339 1.40 15.24 -5.09
CA TYR A 339 1.98 15.19 -6.42
C TYR A 339 3.41 14.60 -6.41
N LEU A 340 4.25 15.06 -5.47
CA LEU A 340 5.61 14.54 -5.34
C LEU A 340 5.65 13.07 -4.91
N GLU A 341 4.75 12.64 -4.04
CA GLU A 341 4.60 11.25 -3.63
C GLU A 341 4.17 10.36 -4.80
N GLY A 342 3.20 10.80 -5.60
CA GLY A 342 2.78 10.09 -6.80
C GLY A 342 3.92 9.94 -7.82
N LEU A 343 4.68 11.02 -8.08
CA LEU A 343 5.87 10.95 -8.94
C LEU A 343 6.92 9.97 -8.41
N ARG A 344 7.16 9.98 -7.11
CA ARG A 344 8.10 9.05 -6.47
C ARG A 344 7.63 7.61 -6.63
N SER A 345 6.36 7.32 -6.35
CA SER A 345 5.79 5.98 -6.51
C SER A 345 5.94 5.45 -7.94
N ARG A 346 5.75 6.30 -8.94
CA ARG A 346 6.00 5.97 -10.36
C ARG A 346 7.46 5.64 -10.62
N MET A 347 8.39 6.44 -10.11
CA MET A 347 9.84 6.20 -10.28
C MET A 347 10.28 4.90 -9.58
N GLU A 348 9.84 4.68 -8.35
CA GLU A 348 10.15 3.49 -7.57
C GLU A 348 9.58 2.24 -8.25
N PHE A 349 8.35 2.31 -8.76
CA PHE A 349 7.75 1.21 -9.52
C PHE A 349 8.48 0.95 -10.83
N SER A 350 8.88 1.96 -11.57
CA SER A 350 9.64 1.79 -12.83
C SER A 350 10.95 1.03 -12.59
N ALA A 351 11.70 1.37 -11.53
CA ALA A 351 12.90 0.66 -11.14
C ALA A 351 12.62 -0.78 -10.70
N PHE A 352 11.56 -0.96 -9.89
CA PHE A 352 11.12 -2.28 -9.44
C PHE A 352 10.66 -3.14 -10.62
N ARG A 353 9.86 -2.60 -11.55
CA ARG A 353 9.37 -3.30 -12.73
C ARG A 353 10.51 -3.90 -13.56
N SER A 354 11.51 -3.09 -13.89
CA SER A 354 12.67 -3.58 -14.65
C SER A 354 13.36 -4.72 -13.91
N TRP A 355 13.63 -4.55 -12.62
CA TRP A 355 14.21 -5.62 -11.82
C TRP A 355 13.30 -6.86 -11.76
N ALA A 356 12.00 -6.70 -11.53
CA ALA A 356 11.06 -7.81 -11.37
C ALA A 356 10.77 -8.58 -12.66
N LEU A 357 11.00 -7.98 -13.84
CA LEU A 357 10.82 -8.65 -15.13
C LEU A 357 12.14 -9.24 -15.66
N ASP A 358 13.27 -8.58 -15.40
CA ASP A 358 14.54 -8.91 -16.04
C ASP A 358 15.47 -9.78 -15.15
N SER A 359 15.25 -9.81 -13.83
CA SER A 359 16.09 -10.62 -12.92
C SER A 359 15.80 -12.11 -13.05
N CYS A 360 16.84 -12.91 -12.88
CA CYS A 360 16.70 -14.37 -12.79
C CYS A 360 16.16 -14.81 -11.42
N ALA A 361 15.64 -16.04 -11.36
CA ALA A 361 15.04 -16.60 -10.14
C ALA A 361 16.00 -16.60 -8.93
N SER A 362 17.29 -16.88 -9.16
CA SER A 362 18.30 -16.89 -8.10
C SER A 362 18.52 -15.51 -7.47
N ASP A 363 18.54 -14.44 -8.29
CA ASP A 363 18.71 -13.07 -7.82
C ASP A 363 17.47 -12.58 -7.06
N MET A 364 16.29 -12.99 -7.52
CA MET A 364 15.03 -12.69 -6.84
C MET A 364 14.92 -13.43 -5.51
N LEU A 365 15.30 -14.72 -5.46
CA LEU A 365 15.35 -15.48 -4.22
C LEU A 365 16.32 -14.87 -3.22
N ALA A 366 17.51 -14.44 -3.68
CA ALA A 366 18.48 -13.77 -2.83
C ALA A 366 17.97 -12.47 -2.18
N LYS A 367 16.92 -11.87 -2.70
CA LYS A 367 16.26 -10.71 -2.10
C LYS A 367 15.21 -11.06 -1.05
N VAL A 368 14.62 -12.26 -1.16
CA VAL A 368 13.50 -12.69 -0.30
C VAL A 368 13.96 -13.54 0.88
N ASN A 369 15.00 -14.35 0.67
CA ASN A 369 15.47 -15.30 1.67
C ASN A 369 16.32 -14.67 2.79
N ARG A 370 16.47 -13.36 2.78
CA ARG A 370 17.17 -12.57 3.82
C ARG A 370 16.54 -11.21 4.00
N PRO A 371 16.72 -10.56 5.16
CA PRO A 371 16.29 -9.16 5.36
C PRO A 371 16.94 -8.21 4.34
N ILE A 372 16.25 -7.16 3.96
CA ILE A 372 16.84 -6.05 3.23
C ILE A 372 17.69 -5.26 4.21
N VAL A 373 18.99 -5.36 4.05
CA VAL A 373 19.98 -4.64 4.87
C VAL A 373 20.58 -3.48 4.08
N PRO A 374 20.94 -2.36 4.74
CA PRO A 374 21.68 -1.30 4.09
C PRO A 374 23.03 -1.86 3.66
N ARG A 375 23.29 -1.88 2.36
CA ARG A 375 24.65 -2.11 1.87
C ARG A 375 25.35 -0.77 1.83
N ALA A 376 26.55 -0.75 2.43
CA ALA A 376 27.44 0.40 2.43
C ALA A 376 27.81 0.85 1.01
#